data_1420c7347c0572184698a49e4c61dd70
#
_entry.id   1420c7347c0572184698a49e4c61dd70
#
_cell.length_a   1.000
_cell.length_b   1.000
_cell.length_c   1.000
_cell.angle_alpha   90.00
_cell.angle_beta   90.00
_cell.angle_gamma   90.00
#
_symmetry.space_group_name_H-M   'P 1'
#
loop_
_entity.id
_entity.type
_entity.pdbx_description
1 polymer ?
#
loop_
_entity_poly.entity_id
_entity_poly.type
_entity_poly.pdbx_seq_one_letter_code
_entity_poly.pdbx_strand_id
1 'polypeptide(L)'
;MAIRAISAIGLDIGGVDFITDDITSSYKDVDGGIVEVNAGPGFRMHVAPSEGQPRDVAGKVLDMLYPPGTPSRIPVAAITGTNGKTTTTRMLAHIMQTSGHIVGMTSTGGIQVDGRVTVKGDMTGPQSAQIVLRDPTIDFAVLETARGGILRAGLGYRECDVAACINV
;
A
#
# COMPACT_ATOMS: atom_id res chain seq x y z
N MET A 1 -1.32 -1.80 29.91
CA MET A 1 -2.47 -0.91 29.67
C MET A 1 -2.57 -0.49 28.21
N ALA A 2 -1.56 0.15 27.60
CA ALA A 2 -1.58 0.65 26.21
C ALA A 2 -1.97 -0.40 25.17
N ILE A 3 -1.37 -1.59 25.17
CA ILE A 3 -1.72 -2.69 24.26
C ILE A 3 -3.22 -3.04 24.34
N ARG A 4 -3.78 -3.12 25.54
CA ARG A 4 -5.21 -3.42 25.72
C ARG A 4 -6.11 -2.33 25.13
N ALA A 5 -5.73 -1.06 25.30
CA ALA A 5 -6.49 0.06 24.77
C ALA A 5 -6.51 0.04 23.23
N ILE A 6 -5.35 -0.15 22.60
CA ILE A 6 -5.21 -0.24 21.14
C ILE A 6 -5.98 -1.45 20.61
N SER A 7 -5.82 -2.63 21.22
CA SER A 7 -6.53 -3.85 20.81
C SER A 7 -8.05 -3.75 20.98
N ALA A 8 -8.53 -3.07 22.03
CA ALA A 8 -9.97 -2.89 22.28
C ALA A 8 -10.65 -2.02 21.20
N ILE A 9 -9.89 -1.13 20.55
CA ILE A 9 -10.36 -0.28 19.44
C ILE A 9 -10.19 -1.01 18.09
N GLY A 10 -9.43 -2.11 18.04
CA GLY A 10 -9.15 -2.85 16.81
C GLY A 10 -8.04 -2.23 15.96
N LEU A 11 -7.10 -1.53 16.58
CA LEU A 11 -5.95 -0.95 15.89
C LEU A 11 -4.72 -1.87 16.01
N ASP A 12 -3.96 -1.99 14.92
CA ASP A 12 -2.65 -2.67 14.92
C ASP A 12 -1.53 -1.74 15.35
N ILE A 13 -1.67 -0.46 15.03
CA ILE A 13 -0.73 0.61 15.37
C ILE A 13 -1.52 1.75 16.00
N GLY A 14 -1.03 2.27 17.11
CA GLY A 14 -1.67 3.40 17.78
C GLY A 14 -0.72 4.12 18.72
N GLY A 15 -0.98 5.40 18.94
CA GLY A 15 -0.38 6.20 19.99
C GLY A 15 -1.32 6.27 21.21
N VAL A 16 -0.77 6.16 22.39
CA VAL A 16 -1.53 6.29 23.63
C VAL A 16 -0.97 7.44 24.45
N ASP A 17 -1.78 8.44 24.67
CA ASP A 17 -1.47 9.55 25.58
C ASP A 17 -1.90 9.15 26.97
N PHE A 18 -0.93 9.10 27.88
CA PHE A 18 -1.09 8.61 29.24
C PHE A 18 -0.62 9.67 30.24
N ILE A 19 -1.46 10.01 31.19
CA ILE A 19 -1.12 10.89 32.32
C ILE A 19 -0.88 10.04 33.54
N THR A 20 0.21 10.29 34.25
CA THR A 20 0.56 9.61 35.49
C THR A 20 1.55 10.47 36.29
N ASP A 21 1.55 10.31 37.60
CA ASP A 21 2.54 10.95 38.49
C ASP A 21 3.92 10.28 38.35
N ASP A 22 3.96 8.99 38.07
CA ASP A 22 5.20 8.22 37.90
C ASP A 22 5.06 7.14 36.84
N ILE A 23 5.71 7.37 35.69
CA ILE A 23 5.72 6.42 34.56
C ILE A 23 6.56 5.16 34.84
N THR A 24 7.41 5.17 35.84
CA THR A 24 8.26 4.02 36.22
C THR A 24 7.53 3.02 37.09
N SER A 25 6.45 3.42 37.72
CA SER A 25 5.60 2.59 38.55
C SER A 25 4.46 1.96 37.78
N SER A 26 3.90 0.86 38.30
CA SER A 26 2.75 0.22 37.67
C SER A 26 1.52 1.15 37.72
N TYR A 27 0.79 1.25 36.63
CA TYR A 27 -0.47 2.00 36.55
C TYR A 27 -1.55 1.54 37.55
N LYS A 28 -1.32 0.41 38.24
CA LYS A 28 -2.20 -0.10 39.29
C LYS A 28 -1.87 0.47 40.66
N ASP A 29 -0.65 1.01 40.81
CA ASP A 29 -0.09 1.47 42.10
C ASP A 29 0.04 2.98 42.16
N VAL A 30 -0.22 3.68 41.05
CA VAL A 30 -0.17 5.13 40.91
C VAL A 30 -1.46 5.65 40.27
N ASP A 31 -1.79 6.90 40.56
CA ASP A 31 -2.88 7.57 39.85
C ASP A 31 -2.46 7.88 38.45
N GLY A 32 -3.36 7.58 37.53
CA GLY A 32 -3.12 7.83 36.11
C GLY A 32 -4.16 7.20 35.18
N GLY A 33 -4.18 7.66 33.94
CA GLY A 33 -5.13 7.18 32.97
C GLY A 33 -4.76 7.49 31.52
N ILE A 34 -5.38 6.76 30.62
CA ILE A 34 -5.33 7.05 29.19
C ILE A 34 -6.25 8.23 28.92
N VAL A 35 -5.69 9.25 28.28
CA VAL A 35 -6.42 10.47 27.88
C VAL A 35 -6.90 10.33 26.44
N GLU A 36 -6.03 9.78 25.57
CA GLU A 36 -6.32 9.68 24.15
C GLU A 36 -5.65 8.44 23.51
N VAL A 37 -6.30 7.89 22.49
CA VAL A 37 -5.73 6.85 21.62
C VAL A 37 -5.79 7.34 20.18
N ASN A 38 -4.62 7.51 19.57
CA ASN A 38 -4.44 8.02 18.21
C ASN A 38 -4.24 6.89 17.23
N ALA A 39 -5.10 6.78 16.19
CA ALA A 39 -5.00 5.78 15.14
C ALA A 39 -3.86 6.04 14.14
N GLY A 40 -3.37 7.28 14.05
CA GLY A 40 -2.26 7.68 13.18
C GLY A 40 -1.17 8.41 13.97
N PRO A 41 -0.43 7.72 14.86
CA PRO A 41 0.55 8.37 15.72
C PRO A 41 1.73 8.93 14.93
N GLY A 42 2.22 10.11 15.30
CA GLY A 42 3.45 10.67 14.77
C GLY A 42 4.66 9.91 15.31
N PHE A 43 5.65 9.64 14.46
CA PHE A 43 6.89 8.95 14.87
C PHE A 43 8.02 9.91 15.24
N ARG A 44 7.92 11.18 14.85
CA ARG A 44 8.99 12.16 15.00
C ARG A 44 9.52 12.25 16.44
N MET A 45 8.64 12.31 17.43
CA MET A 45 9.03 12.42 18.84
C MET A 45 9.79 11.21 19.36
N HIS A 46 9.66 10.06 18.69
CA HIS A 46 10.37 8.84 19.06
C HIS A 46 11.70 8.71 18.30
N VAL A 47 11.73 9.00 17.01
CA VAL A 47 12.95 8.82 16.17
C VAL A 47 13.90 10.01 16.27
N ALA A 48 13.40 11.20 16.60
CA ALA A 48 14.18 12.42 16.79
C ALA A 48 13.63 13.25 17.97
N PRO A 49 13.74 12.74 19.22
CA PRO A 49 13.27 13.45 20.40
C PRO A 49 14.11 14.71 20.64
N SER A 50 13.51 15.73 21.27
CA SER A 50 14.24 16.94 21.70
C SER A 50 15.20 16.63 22.85
N GLU A 51 14.83 15.69 23.70
CA GLU A 51 15.62 15.19 24.83
C GLU A 51 15.48 13.66 24.91
N GLY A 52 16.50 12.97 25.39
CA GLY A 52 16.52 11.51 25.55
C GLY A 52 17.10 10.78 24.33
N GLN A 53 16.96 9.44 24.36
CA GLN A 53 17.52 8.59 23.30
C GLN A 53 16.50 8.31 22.20
N PRO A 54 16.89 8.41 20.91
CA PRO A 54 16.06 8.01 19.80
C PRO A 54 15.62 6.54 19.90
N ARG A 55 14.39 6.26 19.48
CA ARG A 55 13.85 4.89 19.41
C ARG A 55 13.34 4.62 17.99
N ASP A 56 13.76 3.53 17.42
CA ASP A 56 13.33 3.11 16.08
C ASP A 56 11.95 2.44 16.13
N VAL A 57 10.92 3.25 16.32
CA VAL A 57 9.52 2.80 16.24
C VAL A 57 9.08 2.58 14.80
N ALA A 58 9.63 3.35 13.84
CA ALA A 58 9.31 3.22 12.43
C ALA A 58 9.77 1.88 11.86
N GLY A 59 10.99 1.44 12.20
CA GLY A 59 11.50 0.12 11.82
C GLY A 59 10.62 -1.00 12.35
N LYS A 60 10.15 -0.90 13.61
CA LYS A 60 9.24 -1.90 14.20
C LYS A 60 7.89 -1.98 13.48
N VAL A 61 7.36 -0.85 13.03
CA VAL A 61 6.16 -0.84 12.20
C VAL A 61 6.41 -1.49 10.84
N LEU A 62 7.55 -1.20 10.20
CA LEU A 62 7.92 -1.84 8.94
C LEU A 62 8.13 -3.36 9.10
N ASP A 63 8.80 -3.81 10.16
CA ASP A 63 8.97 -5.24 10.47
C ASP A 63 7.61 -5.96 10.66
N MET A 64 6.62 -5.27 11.23
CA MET A 64 5.27 -5.79 11.41
C MET A 64 4.50 -5.88 10.09
N LEU A 65 4.57 -4.82 9.25
CA LEU A 65 3.88 -4.77 7.96
C LEU A 65 4.53 -5.67 6.90
N TYR A 66 5.84 -5.80 6.96
CA TYR A 66 6.66 -6.57 6.02
C TYR A 66 7.63 -7.47 6.81
N PRO A 67 7.14 -8.58 7.37
CA PRO A 67 8.02 -9.52 8.06
C PRO A 67 9.19 -9.97 7.18
N PRO A 68 10.36 -10.28 7.74
CA PRO A 68 11.52 -10.75 6.97
C PRO A 68 11.16 -11.90 6.02
N GLY A 69 11.50 -11.76 4.74
CA GLY A 69 11.18 -12.73 3.69
C GLY A 69 9.80 -12.56 3.04
N THR A 70 8.99 -11.62 3.50
CA THR A 70 7.72 -11.27 2.83
C THR A 70 7.99 -10.32 1.66
N PRO A 71 7.44 -10.57 0.47
CA PRO A 71 7.55 -9.63 -0.65
C PRO A 71 6.95 -8.27 -0.29
N SER A 72 7.69 -7.20 -0.54
CA SER A 72 7.22 -5.82 -0.31
C SER A 72 6.51 -5.21 -1.52
N ARG A 73 6.40 -5.97 -2.62
CA ARG A 73 5.69 -5.58 -3.83
C ARG A 73 5.08 -6.81 -4.52
N ILE A 74 4.05 -6.56 -5.32
CA ILE A 74 3.45 -7.57 -6.20
C ILE A 74 4.12 -7.57 -7.57
N PRO A 75 4.06 -8.66 -8.36
CA PRO A 75 4.48 -8.69 -9.75
C PRO A 75 3.68 -7.70 -10.60
N VAL A 76 4.38 -6.99 -11.49
CA VAL A 76 3.82 -5.98 -12.39
C VAL A 76 4.15 -6.28 -13.83
N ALA A 77 3.13 -6.42 -14.66
CA ALA A 77 3.25 -6.49 -16.12
C ALA A 77 2.75 -5.18 -16.75
N ALA A 78 3.61 -4.52 -17.54
CA ALA A 78 3.29 -3.25 -18.19
C ALA A 78 3.10 -3.46 -19.70
N ILE A 79 1.98 -2.98 -20.25
CA ILE A 79 1.67 -3.11 -21.68
C ILE A 79 1.54 -1.73 -22.29
N THR A 80 2.36 -1.44 -23.31
CA THR A 80 2.30 -0.19 -24.07
C THR A 80 2.38 -0.46 -25.58
N GLY A 81 2.34 0.59 -26.39
CA GLY A 81 2.41 0.52 -27.87
C GLY A 81 1.26 1.26 -28.55
N THR A 82 1.10 1.08 -29.86
CA THR A 82 0.09 1.79 -30.66
C THR A 82 -1.25 1.05 -30.64
N ASN A 83 -1.29 -0.18 -31.12
CA ASN A 83 -2.51 -1.00 -31.21
C ASN A 83 -2.39 -2.29 -30.38
N GLY A 84 -3.51 -2.84 -29.96
CA GLY A 84 -3.57 -4.12 -29.24
C GLY A 84 -3.30 -4.06 -27.75
N LYS A 85 -2.94 -2.90 -27.18
CA LYS A 85 -2.68 -2.74 -25.73
C LYS A 85 -3.79 -3.32 -24.86
N THR A 86 -5.01 -2.82 -25.01
CA THR A 86 -6.17 -3.25 -24.22
C THR A 86 -6.47 -4.74 -24.37
N THR A 87 -6.35 -5.28 -25.60
CA THR A 87 -6.57 -6.70 -25.86
C THR A 87 -5.52 -7.54 -25.11
N THR A 88 -4.23 -7.21 -25.28
CA THR A 88 -3.14 -7.93 -24.63
C THR A 88 -3.23 -7.84 -23.10
N THR A 89 -3.55 -6.65 -22.58
CA THR A 89 -3.76 -6.43 -21.13
C THR A 89 -4.88 -7.33 -20.59
N ARG A 90 -6.03 -7.39 -21.28
CA ARG A 90 -7.16 -8.24 -20.88
C ARG A 90 -6.83 -9.73 -20.99
N MET A 91 -6.13 -10.15 -22.06
CA MET A 91 -5.70 -11.54 -22.21
C MET A 91 -4.77 -11.97 -21.08
N LEU A 92 -3.75 -11.15 -20.78
CA LEU A 92 -2.81 -11.45 -19.69
C LEU A 92 -3.52 -11.46 -18.33
N ALA A 93 -4.38 -10.48 -18.08
CA ALA A 93 -5.16 -10.44 -16.84
C ALA A 93 -6.01 -11.70 -16.68
N HIS A 94 -6.68 -12.16 -17.74
CA HIS A 94 -7.47 -13.39 -17.73
C HIS A 94 -6.61 -14.64 -17.47
N ILE A 95 -5.43 -14.73 -18.08
CA ILE A 95 -4.49 -15.84 -17.86
C ILE A 95 -4.07 -15.89 -16.39
N MET A 96 -3.69 -14.75 -15.80
CA MET A 96 -3.24 -14.69 -14.41
C MET A 96 -4.40 -14.98 -13.44
N GLN A 97 -5.62 -14.50 -13.71
CA GLN A 97 -6.81 -14.85 -12.94
C GLN A 97 -7.10 -16.36 -12.99
N THR A 98 -7.02 -16.96 -14.17
CA THR A 98 -7.20 -18.41 -14.35
C THR A 98 -6.12 -19.22 -13.63
N SER A 99 -4.93 -18.62 -13.41
CA SER A 99 -3.85 -19.20 -12.63
C SER A 99 -3.99 -19.01 -11.12
N GLY A 100 -5.08 -18.36 -10.67
CA GLY A 100 -5.42 -18.22 -9.25
C GLY A 100 -4.98 -16.90 -8.62
N HIS A 101 -4.54 -15.92 -9.41
CA HIS A 101 -4.17 -14.59 -8.92
C HIS A 101 -5.36 -13.65 -8.78
N ILE A 102 -5.34 -12.81 -7.76
CA ILE A 102 -6.23 -11.66 -7.65
C ILE A 102 -5.61 -10.50 -8.46
N VAL A 103 -6.09 -10.33 -9.68
CA VAL A 103 -5.48 -9.40 -10.64
C VAL A 103 -6.09 -8.02 -10.57
N GLY A 104 -5.23 -7.01 -10.39
CA GLY A 104 -5.55 -5.61 -10.67
C GLY A 104 -5.14 -5.23 -12.09
N MET A 105 -6.07 -4.65 -12.84
CA MET A 105 -5.83 -4.27 -14.24
C MET A 105 -6.26 -2.83 -14.51
N THR A 106 -5.42 -2.09 -15.24
CA THR A 106 -5.78 -0.77 -15.82
C THR A 106 -5.94 -0.88 -17.32
N SER A 107 -6.93 -0.16 -17.87
CA SER A 107 -7.15 -0.10 -19.33
C SER A 107 -7.92 1.17 -19.74
N THR A 108 -8.10 1.39 -21.04
CA THR A 108 -8.99 2.44 -21.57
C THR A 108 -10.46 2.23 -21.16
N GLY A 109 -10.84 1.02 -20.74
CA GLY A 109 -12.19 0.70 -20.26
C GLY A 109 -12.35 0.88 -18.73
N GLY A 110 -11.28 1.15 -18.00
CA GLY A 110 -11.33 1.33 -16.56
C GLY A 110 -10.29 0.57 -15.76
N ILE A 111 -10.46 0.61 -14.44
CA ILE A 111 -9.75 -0.25 -13.50
C ILE A 111 -10.64 -1.45 -13.20
N GLN A 112 -10.04 -2.63 -13.20
CA GLN A 112 -10.69 -3.87 -12.78
C GLN A 112 -9.89 -4.52 -11.65
N VAL A 113 -10.60 -5.08 -10.70
CA VAL A 113 -10.04 -5.92 -9.63
C VAL A 113 -10.78 -7.25 -9.69
N ASP A 114 -10.04 -8.33 -9.85
CA ASP A 114 -10.58 -9.68 -9.97
C ASP A 114 -11.72 -9.80 -10.99
N GLY A 115 -11.53 -9.22 -12.18
CA GLY A 115 -12.51 -9.22 -13.28
C GLY A 115 -13.69 -8.25 -13.10
N ARG A 116 -13.82 -7.57 -11.97
CA ARG A 116 -14.89 -6.60 -11.71
C ARG A 116 -14.42 -5.18 -11.97
N VAL A 117 -15.18 -4.41 -12.74
CA VAL A 117 -14.91 -3.00 -12.99
C VAL A 117 -15.20 -2.20 -11.72
N THR A 118 -14.15 -1.59 -11.15
CA THR A 118 -14.25 -0.72 -9.96
C THR A 118 -14.31 0.76 -10.33
N VAL A 119 -13.59 1.16 -11.39
CA VAL A 119 -13.60 2.54 -11.92
C VAL A 119 -13.77 2.48 -13.43
N LYS A 120 -14.72 3.25 -13.97
CA LYS A 120 -14.95 3.36 -15.42
C LYS A 120 -14.21 4.55 -16.01
N GLY A 121 -13.76 4.44 -17.26
CA GLY A 121 -13.11 5.49 -18.02
C GLY A 121 -11.72 5.13 -18.49
N ASP A 122 -11.02 6.06 -19.16
CA ASP A 122 -9.64 5.83 -19.57
C ASP A 122 -8.71 5.91 -18.35
N MET A 123 -8.20 4.74 -17.97
CA MET A 123 -7.36 4.53 -16.78
C MET A 123 -5.95 4.05 -17.17
N THR A 124 -5.38 4.61 -18.24
CA THR A 124 -4.05 4.24 -18.76
C THR A 124 -2.92 5.15 -18.25
N GLY A 125 -3.21 5.99 -17.26
CA GLY A 125 -2.27 6.95 -16.68
C GLY A 125 -1.62 6.48 -15.37
N PRO A 126 -0.63 7.25 -14.86
CA PRO A 126 0.13 6.88 -13.67
C PRO A 126 -0.71 6.83 -12.39
N GLN A 127 -1.74 7.67 -12.26
CA GLN A 127 -2.63 7.65 -11.10
C GLN A 127 -3.42 6.34 -11.02
N SER A 128 -3.88 5.83 -12.16
CA SER A 128 -4.60 4.55 -12.24
C SER A 128 -3.71 3.38 -11.86
N ALA A 129 -2.45 3.39 -12.28
CA ALA A 129 -1.46 2.42 -11.85
C ALA A 129 -1.27 2.44 -10.33
N GLN A 130 -1.18 3.64 -9.72
CA GLN A 130 -1.06 3.78 -8.27
C GLN A 130 -2.31 3.29 -7.51
N ILE A 131 -3.52 3.47 -8.05
CA ILE A 131 -4.74 2.93 -7.45
C ILE A 131 -4.66 1.40 -7.37
N VAL A 132 -4.29 0.73 -8.46
CA VAL A 132 -4.14 -0.73 -8.50
C VAL A 132 -3.03 -1.20 -7.54
N LEU A 133 -1.87 -0.53 -7.55
CA LEU A 133 -0.72 -0.95 -6.74
C LEU A 133 -0.86 -0.66 -5.24
N ARG A 134 -1.86 0.12 -4.83
CA ARG A 134 -2.17 0.40 -3.42
C ARG A 134 -3.29 -0.48 -2.87
N ASP A 135 -3.98 -1.22 -3.71
CA ASP A 135 -5.05 -2.12 -3.27
C ASP A 135 -4.43 -3.37 -2.62
N PRO A 136 -4.63 -3.58 -1.31
CA PRO A 136 -4.00 -4.68 -0.58
C PRO A 136 -4.56 -6.06 -0.94
N THR A 137 -5.64 -6.13 -1.70
CA THR A 137 -6.25 -7.40 -2.12
C THR A 137 -5.62 -7.95 -3.39
N ILE A 138 -4.92 -7.11 -4.17
CA ILE A 138 -4.30 -7.48 -5.45
C ILE A 138 -2.94 -8.12 -5.21
N ASP A 139 -2.69 -9.25 -5.85
CA ASP A 139 -1.42 -9.97 -5.81
C ASP A 139 -0.68 -10.00 -7.16
N PHE A 140 -1.32 -9.52 -8.25
CA PHE A 140 -0.71 -9.36 -9.57
C PHE A 140 -1.29 -8.14 -10.30
N ALA A 141 -0.43 -7.27 -10.85
CA ALA A 141 -0.86 -6.10 -11.60
C ALA A 141 -0.59 -6.21 -13.12
N VAL A 142 -1.61 -5.91 -13.93
CA VAL A 142 -1.48 -5.79 -15.40
C VAL A 142 -1.86 -4.38 -15.81
N LEU A 143 -0.87 -3.57 -16.19
CA LEU A 143 -1.03 -2.14 -16.36
C LEU A 143 -0.94 -1.74 -17.84
N GLU A 144 -2.08 -1.39 -18.45
CA GLU A 144 -2.08 -0.71 -19.75
C GLU A 144 -1.56 0.72 -19.57
N THR A 145 -0.54 1.09 -20.34
CA THR A 145 0.10 2.40 -20.23
C THR A 145 0.08 3.11 -21.58
N ALA A 146 -0.58 4.25 -21.63
CA ALA A 146 -0.61 5.08 -22.84
C ALA A 146 0.76 5.76 -23.07
N ARG A 147 1.30 5.63 -24.28
CA ARG A 147 2.58 6.25 -24.69
C ARG A 147 2.67 7.73 -24.34
N GLY A 148 1.64 8.50 -24.65
CA GLY A 148 1.58 9.94 -24.33
C GLY A 148 1.52 10.20 -22.81
N GLY A 149 1.01 9.27 -22.01
CA GLY A 149 1.01 9.34 -20.55
C GLY A 149 2.41 9.24 -19.98
N ILE A 150 3.23 8.31 -20.48
CA ILE A 150 4.62 8.09 -20.05
C ILE A 150 5.42 9.38 -20.17
N LEU A 151 5.33 10.04 -21.33
CA LEU A 151 6.11 11.26 -21.62
C LEU A 151 5.69 12.46 -20.76
N ARG A 152 4.41 12.56 -20.42
CA ARG A 152 3.85 13.71 -19.67
C ARG A 152 3.90 13.56 -18.18
N ALA A 153 3.71 12.35 -17.67
CA ALA A 153 3.46 12.12 -16.24
C ALA A 153 4.17 10.88 -15.65
N GLY A 154 4.96 10.18 -16.47
CA GLY A 154 5.66 8.96 -16.06
C GLY A 154 4.75 7.74 -15.94
N LEU A 155 5.25 6.72 -15.24
CA LEU A 155 4.59 5.41 -15.14
C LEU A 155 3.70 5.25 -13.90
N GLY A 156 3.94 6.04 -12.85
CA GLY A 156 3.29 5.87 -11.54
C GLY A 156 3.88 4.76 -10.68
N TYR A 157 4.91 4.06 -11.15
CA TYR A 157 5.68 3.02 -10.47
C TYR A 157 7.15 3.10 -10.88
N ARG A 158 8.04 2.49 -10.10
CA ARG A 158 9.50 2.56 -10.34
C ARG A 158 10.00 1.51 -11.29
N GLU A 159 9.43 0.32 -11.24
CA GLU A 159 9.85 -0.85 -12.01
C GLU A 159 8.67 -1.78 -12.28
N CYS A 160 8.79 -2.60 -13.30
CA CYS A 160 7.90 -3.71 -13.61
C CYS A 160 8.74 -4.97 -13.85
N ASP A 161 8.13 -6.14 -13.67
CA ASP A 161 8.80 -7.43 -13.86
C ASP A 161 8.83 -7.81 -15.34
N VAL A 162 7.79 -7.42 -16.08
CA VAL A 162 7.68 -7.65 -17.53
C VAL A 162 7.10 -6.40 -18.18
N ALA A 163 7.68 -6.00 -19.31
CA ALA A 163 7.14 -4.96 -20.18
C ALA A 163 6.98 -5.47 -21.60
N ALA A 164 5.82 -5.18 -22.20
CA ALA A 164 5.57 -5.43 -23.61
C ALA A 164 5.27 -4.12 -24.35
N CYS A 165 6.05 -3.83 -25.39
CA CYS A 165 5.81 -2.73 -26.29
C CYS A 165 5.33 -3.30 -27.64
N ILE A 166 4.04 -3.07 -27.95
CA ILE A 166 3.40 -3.66 -29.12
C ILE A 166 3.14 -2.60 -30.19
N ASN A 167 3.46 -2.96 -31.45
CA ASN A 167 3.28 -2.08 -32.61
C ASN A 167 3.92 -0.69 -32.43
N VAL A 168 5.23 -0.64 -32.46
CA VAL A 168 6.01 0.61 -32.41
C VAL A 168 6.25 1.15 -33.82
#